data_95668928fc400696790a64118011ff64
#
_entry.id   95668928fc400696790a64118011ff64
#
_cell.length_a   1.000
_cell.length_b   1.000
_cell.length_c   1.000
_cell.angle_alpha   90.00
_cell.angle_beta   90.00
_cell.angle_gamma   90.00
#
_symmetry.space_group_name_H-M   'P 1'
#
loop_
_entity.id
_entity.type
_entity.pdbx_description
1 polymer ?
#
loop_
_entity_poly.entity_id
_entity_poly.type
_entity_poly.pdbx_seq_one_letter_code
_entity_poly.pdbx_strand_id
1 'polypeptide(L)'
;MSGARTRLLHLSDLHVGSREEPRIEPGLAALINRIEPELIIASGDLTHRGRPEQHERAADFLRSLGRPVLAVPGNHDIPYTPIARFTRTFEHFEHQWKTTEPIYHSDQLHVVGLNSVRPWRHQSGGIRQDQLEHAANHLAEAASSALRVVVLHHHLIGAPWRSRKKPVSRRSHVLAALVDAGAELILAGHIHQAAMSERHEFEVVSREVRGTTVAIAPGLGQPRPDRRGEARGMLVYESEPSTLTVHTYIWREDDWGLTAIRRFPRGREPLAPQSTPAAEELSTSGP
;
A
#
# COMPACT_ATOMS: atom_id res chain seq x y z
N MET A 1 16.18 -24.51 -10.14
CA MET A 1 16.42 -23.09 -10.49
C MET A 1 15.83 -22.29 -9.35
N SER A 2 16.65 -21.51 -8.61
CA SER A 2 16.13 -20.60 -7.59
C SER A 2 15.25 -19.58 -8.30
N GLY A 3 13.94 -19.62 -8.05
CA GLY A 3 13.01 -18.63 -8.59
C GLY A 3 13.51 -17.24 -8.18
N ALA A 4 13.54 -16.30 -9.12
CA ALA A 4 14.02 -14.96 -8.86
C ALA A 4 13.16 -14.33 -7.76
N ARG A 5 13.83 -13.87 -6.70
CA ARG A 5 13.22 -13.21 -5.54
C ARG A 5 13.28 -11.71 -5.77
N THR A 6 12.16 -11.03 -5.67
CA THR A 6 12.13 -9.58 -5.74
C THR A 6 11.63 -8.95 -4.44
N ARG A 7 12.03 -7.71 -4.18
CA ARG A 7 11.66 -6.98 -2.97
C ARG A 7 11.12 -5.59 -3.29
N LEU A 8 10.06 -5.23 -2.58
CA LEU A 8 9.45 -3.90 -2.59
C LEU A 8 9.60 -3.27 -1.21
N LEU A 9 9.97 -2.00 -1.15
CA LEU A 9 9.87 -1.19 0.06
C LEU A 9 8.65 -0.28 -0.05
N HIS A 10 7.78 -0.29 0.95
CA HIS A 10 6.56 0.52 0.98
C HIS A 10 6.64 1.56 2.09
N LEU A 11 6.72 2.80 1.68
CA LEU A 11 6.67 4.00 2.50
C LEU A 11 5.34 4.71 2.28
N SER A 12 4.81 5.37 3.30
CA SER A 12 3.58 6.15 3.22
C SER A 12 3.60 7.30 4.22
N ASP A 13 2.76 8.31 3.98
CA ASP A 13 2.45 9.34 4.97
C ASP A 13 3.73 10.00 5.54
N LEU A 14 4.59 10.51 4.65
CA LEU A 14 5.84 11.17 5.02
C LEU A 14 5.59 12.51 5.74
N HIS A 15 4.55 13.24 5.31
CA HIS A 15 4.16 14.54 5.85
C HIS A 15 5.31 15.55 5.96
N VAL A 16 6.16 15.64 4.93
CA VAL A 16 7.25 16.63 4.87
C VAL A 16 6.71 18.04 5.08
N GLY A 17 7.33 18.79 5.99
CA GLY A 17 6.85 20.09 6.44
C GLY A 17 5.95 20.05 7.67
N SER A 18 5.73 18.88 8.29
CA SER A 18 5.19 18.74 9.63
C SER A 18 6.27 18.93 10.71
N ARG A 19 5.88 18.97 11.98
CA ARG A 19 6.85 19.05 13.08
C ARG A 19 7.72 17.80 13.19
N GLU A 20 7.14 16.64 12.88
CA GLU A 20 7.75 15.31 12.98
C GLU A 20 7.93 14.73 11.56
N GLU A 21 8.64 15.49 10.71
CA GLU A 21 8.94 14.98 9.36
C GLU A 21 10.02 13.89 9.41
N PRO A 22 10.00 12.96 8.43
CA PRO A 22 11.02 11.94 8.38
C PRO A 22 12.40 12.59 8.13
N ARG A 23 13.38 12.12 8.87
CA ARG A 23 14.80 12.40 8.61
C ARG A 23 15.39 11.18 7.93
N ILE A 24 16.43 11.38 7.14
CA ILE A 24 17.27 10.27 6.68
C ILE A 24 18.07 9.82 7.88
N GLU A 25 17.50 8.89 8.61
CA GLU A 25 18.20 8.28 9.72
C GLU A 25 19.30 7.38 9.13
N PRO A 26 20.51 7.39 9.66
CA PRO A 26 21.57 6.50 9.19
C PRO A 26 21.13 5.04 9.12
N GLY A 27 20.32 4.59 10.07
CA GLY A 27 19.72 3.26 10.10
C GLY A 27 18.79 2.97 8.93
N LEU A 28 18.04 3.97 8.40
CA LEU A 28 17.18 3.78 7.25
C LEU A 28 17.99 3.50 5.98
N ALA A 29 19.02 4.26 5.71
CA ALA A 29 19.90 4.04 4.56
C ALA A 29 20.60 2.66 4.64
N ALA A 30 21.11 2.29 5.81
CA ALA A 30 21.72 0.98 6.05
C ALA A 30 20.70 -0.16 5.85
N LEU A 31 19.47 0.03 6.31
CA LEU A 31 18.40 -0.95 6.14
C LEU A 31 18.02 -1.11 4.66
N ILE A 32 17.88 -0.01 3.90
CA ILE A 32 17.57 -0.05 2.46
C ILE A 32 18.71 -0.73 1.69
N ASN A 33 19.96 -0.45 2.01
CA ASN A 33 21.11 -1.11 1.39
C ASN A 33 21.15 -2.62 1.69
N ARG A 34 20.71 -3.04 2.88
CA ARG A 34 20.61 -4.46 3.24
C ARG A 34 19.43 -5.17 2.58
N ILE A 35 18.29 -4.48 2.44
CA ILE A 35 17.08 -5.00 1.80
C ILE A 35 17.26 -5.08 0.29
N GLU A 36 17.94 -4.11 -0.31
CA GLU A 36 18.12 -3.95 -1.76
C GLU A 36 16.78 -4.05 -2.52
N PRO A 37 15.79 -3.20 -2.21
CA PRO A 37 14.52 -3.24 -2.90
C PRO A 37 14.70 -2.90 -4.39
N GLU A 38 13.98 -3.60 -5.25
CA GLU A 38 13.91 -3.28 -6.68
C GLU A 38 13.18 -1.96 -6.90
N LEU A 39 12.14 -1.71 -6.09
CA LEU A 39 11.31 -0.53 -6.19
C LEU A 39 10.90 -0.04 -4.80
N ILE A 40 10.91 1.28 -4.62
CA ILE A 40 10.29 1.96 -3.47
C ILE A 40 8.90 2.45 -3.89
N ILE A 41 7.89 2.07 -3.13
CA ILE A 41 6.52 2.57 -3.26
C ILE A 41 6.31 3.69 -2.25
N ALA A 42 5.84 4.85 -2.70
CA ALA A 42 5.43 5.96 -1.86
C ALA A 42 3.91 6.20 -2.03
N SER A 43 3.11 5.66 -1.11
CA SER A 43 1.65 5.59 -1.25
C SER A 43 0.92 6.84 -0.73
N GLY A 44 1.49 8.03 -0.95
CA GLY A 44 0.84 9.33 -0.75
C GLY A 44 1.04 9.96 0.62
N ASP A 45 0.45 11.16 0.79
CA ASP A 45 0.67 12.09 1.89
C ASP A 45 2.18 12.36 2.08
N LEU A 46 2.87 12.61 0.94
CA LEU A 46 4.30 12.92 0.91
C LEU A 46 4.56 14.26 1.59
N THR A 47 3.64 15.20 1.43
CA THR A 47 3.70 16.54 1.99
C THR A 47 2.71 16.73 3.13
N HIS A 48 2.91 17.75 3.96
CA HIS A 48 1.94 18.10 5.01
C HIS A 48 0.82 19.00 4.49
N ARG A 49 1.09 19.88 3.52
CA ARG A 49 0.12 20.89 3.03
C ARG A 49 0.17 21.15 1.52
N GLY A 50 0.75 20.28 0.72
CA GLY A 50 0.79 20.38 -0.74
C GLY A 50 1.52 21.64 -1.25
N ARG A 51 2.52 22.14 -0.51
CA ARG A 51 3.30 23.31 -0.93
C ARG A 51 4.43 22.91 -1.87
N PRO A 52 4.83 23.76 -2.84
CA PRO A 52 5.91 23.45 -3.78
C PRO A 52 7.19 22.98 -3.09
N GLU A 53 7.64 23.73 -2.08
CA GLU A 53 8.88 23.43 -1.34
C GLU A 53 8.79 22.13 -0.51
N GLN A 54 7.58 21.72 -0.14
CA GLN A 54 7.38 20.43 0.53
C GLN A 54 7.45 19.28 -0.45
N HIS A 55 6.91 19.45 -1.65
CA HIS A 55 7.02 18.47 -2.74
C HIS A 55 8.48 18.27 -3.19
N GLU A 56 9.23 19.34 -3.36
CA GLU A 56 10.64 19.30 -3.68
C GLU A 56 11.42 18.49 -2.63
N ARG A 57 11.30 18.86 -1.36
CA ARG A 57 11.99 18.18 -0.26
C ARG A 57 11.56 16.70 -0.12
N ALA A 58 10.29 16.38 -0.33
CA ALA A 58 9.82 15.00 -0.31
C ALA A 58 10.41 14.17 -1.46
N ALA A 59 10.49 14.77 -2.65
CA ALA A 59 11.09 14.13 -3.81
C ALA A 59 12.61 13.93 -3.64
N ASP A 60 13.32 14.92 -3.11
CA ASP A 60 14.75 14.82 -2.82
C ASP A 60 15.04 13.74 -1.78
N PHE A 61 14.23 13.69 -0.71
CA PHE A 61 14.32 12.62 0.28
C PHE A 61 14.16 11.24 -0.38
N LEU A 62 13.09 11.03 -1.15
CA LEU A 62 12.83 9.72 -1.77
C LEU A 62 13.91 9.34 -2.80
N ARG A 63 14.39 10.29 -3.60
CA ARG A 63 15.49 10.06 -4.57
C ARG A 63 16.81 9.75 -3.88
N SER A 64 17.08 10.38 -2.72
CA SER A 64 18.31 10.12 -1.96
C SER A 64 18.43 8.71 -1.42
N LEU A 65 17.32 7.93 -1.40
CA LEU A 65 17.32 6.52 -1.03
C LEU A 65 17.99 5.61 -2.08
N GLY A 66 18.34 6.15 -3.25
CA GLY A 66 19.18 5.48 -4.27
C GLY A 66 18.51 4.30 -4.98
N ARG A 67 17.18 4.23 -4.99
CA ARG A 67 16.40 3.20 -5.67
C ARG A 67 15.28 3.84 -6.51
N PRO A 68 14.77 3.17 -7.57
CA PRO A 68 13.59 3.65 -8.28
C PRO A 68 12.42 3.89 -7.32
N VAL A 69 11.64 4.95 -7.56
CA VAL A 69 10.49 5.32 -6.73
C VAL A 69 9.23 5.41 -7.60
N LEU A 70 8.15 4.75 -7.16
CA LEU A 70 6.81 4.95 -7.69
C LEU A 70 5.98 5.65 -6.62
N ALA A 71 5.47 6.86 -6.94
CA ALA A 71 4.69 7.66 -6.00
C ALA A 71 3.26 7.90 -6.52
N VAL A 72 2.27 7.79 -5.63
CA VAL A 72 0.89 8.24 -5.88
C VAL A 72 0.54 9.37 -4.91
N PRO A 73 -0.36 10.32 -5.27
CA PRO A 73 -0.72 11.40 -4.38
C PRO A 73 -1.63 10.96 -3.23
N GLY A 74 -1.47 11.60 -2.06
CA GLY A 74 -2.39 11.55 -0.93
C GLY A 74 -3.20 12.85 -0.79
N ASN A 75 -4.13 12.88 0.14
CA ASN A 75 -5.01 14.05 0.33
C ASN A 75 -4.30 15.28 0.90
N HIS A 76 -3.11 15.13 1.45
CA HIS A 76 -2.23 16.22 1.89
C HIS A 76 -1.31 16.74 0.78
N ASP A 77 -1.23 16.06 -0.36
CA ASP A 77 -0.36 16.44 -1.49
C ASP A 77 -1.01 17.43 -2.46
N ILE A 78 -2.22 17.89 -2.16
CA ILE A 78 -2.92 18.89 -2.94
C ILE A 78 -3.02 20.22 -2.17
N PRO A 79 -3.10 21.37 -2.88
CA PRO A 79 -3.14 22.68 -2.22
C PRO A 79 -4.25 22.82 -1.19
N TYR A 80 -3.96 23.53 -0.10
CA TYR A 80 -4.96 23.83 0.94
C TYR A 80 -5.79 25.07 0.63
N THR A 81 -5.31 25.98 -0.24
CA THR A 81 -6.07 27.16 -0.66
C THR A 81 -7.17 26.74 -1.62
N PRO A 82 -8.44 27.22 -1.45
CA PRO A 82 -9.56 26.77 -2.24
C PRO A 82 -9.34 26.91 -3.76
N ILE A 83 -8.87 28.06 -4.22
CA ILE A 83 -8.66 28.30 -5.66
C ILE A 83 -7.66 27.30 -6.24
N ALA A 84 -6.44 27.22 -5.68
CA ALA A 84 -5.42 26.31 -6.19
C ALA A 84 -5.82 24.83 -6.07
N ARG A 85 -6.59 24.48 -5.02
CA ARG A 85 -7.08 23.12 -4.81
C ARG A 85 -7.94 22.60 -5.97
N PHE A 86 -8.68 23.48 -6.66
CA PHE A 86 -9.55 23.09 -7.76
C PHE A 86 -9.00 23.43 -9.15
N THR A 87 -8.09 24.41 -9.26
CA THR A 87 -7.54 24.84 -10.54
C THR A 87 -6.19 24.25 -10.86
N ARG A 88 -5.39 23.88 -9.84
CA ARG A 88 -4.02 23.36 -9.95
C ARG A 88 -3.79 22.19 -8.99
N THR A 89 -4.77 21.30 -8.92
CA THR A 89 -4.87 20.25 -7.90
C THR A 89 -3.58 19.43 -7.76
N PHE A 90 -3.01 18.96 -8.84
CA PHE A 90 -1.84 18.06 -8.84
C PHE A 90 -0.57 18.69 -9.43
N GLU A 91 -0.60 19.99 -9.78
CA GLU A 91 0.51 20.67 -10.48
C GLU A 91 1.88 20.44 -9.78
N HIS A 92 1.95 20.65 -8.46
CA HIS A 92 3.20 20.49 -7.72
C HIS A 92 3.61 19.02 -7.58
N PHE A 93 2.66 18.10 -7.48
CA PHE A 93 2.92 16.67 -7.47
C PHE A 93 3.47 16.22 -8.83
N GLU A 94 2.79 16.57 -9.92
CA GLU A 94 3.17 16.20 -11.29
C GLU A 94 4.50 16.84 -11.74
N HIS A 95 4.82 18.02 -11.20
CA HIS A 95 6.15 18.62 -11.42
C HIS A 95 7.27 17.69 -10.94
N GLN A 96 7.10 16.98 -9.83
CA GLN A 96 8.08 16.06 -9.28
C GLN A 96 7.98 14.63 -9.86
N TRP A 97 6.76 14.13 -10.07
CA TRP A 97 6.48 12.72 -10.38
C TRP A 97 5.90 12.49 -11.78
N LYS A 98 5.68 13.56 -12.56
CA LYS A 98 5.16 13.59 -13.94
C LYS A 98 3.71 13.13 -14.09
N THR A 99 3.24 12.18 -13.30
CA THR A 99 1.88 11.64 -13.34
C THR A 99 1.38 11.29 -11.95
N THR A 100 0.05 11.32 -11.76
CA THR A 100 -0.60 10.86 -10.54
C THR A 100 -0.93 9.35 -10.57
N GLU A 101 -0.78 8.70 -11.73
CA GLU A 101 -1.10 7.29 -11.96
C GLU A 101 0.08 6.60 -12.68
N PRO A 102 1.22 6.44 -11.98
CA PRO A 102 2.42 5.86 -12.56
C PRO A 102 2.29 4.35 -12.74
N ILE A 103 3.00 3.83 -13.73
CA ILE A 103 3.15 2.40 -13.97
C ILE A 103 4.63 2.07 -13.89
N TYR A 104 4.94 0.94 -13.27
CA TYR A 104 6.27 0.33 -13.28
C TYR A 104 6.15 -1.12 -13.70
N HIS A 105 7.04 -1.57 -14.57
CA HIS A 105 7.09 -2.96 -14.98
C HIS A 105 8.53 -3.46 -15.10
N SER A 106 8.71 -4.70 -14.71
CA SER A 106 9.92 -5.50 -14.90
C SER A 106 9.49 -6.96 -15.09
N ASP A 107 10.45 -7.86 -15.27
CA ASP A 107 10.18 -9.30 -15.34
C ASP A 107 9.55 -9.87 -14.06
N GLN A 108 9.74 -9.19 -12.92
CA GLN A 108 9.34 -9.64 -11.59
C GLN A 108 8.17 -8.85 -11.01
N LEU A 109 7.96 -7.61 -11.45
CA LEU A 109 6.98 -6.69 -10.89
C LEU A 109 6.17 -6.01 -11.97
N HIS A 110 4.87 -5.91 -11.74
CA HIS A 110 3.99 -5.03 -12.50
C HIS A 110 3.15 -4.21 -11.53
N VAL A 111 3.42 -2.91 -11.46
CA VAL A 111 2.84 -2.02 -10.46
C VAL A 111 2.03 -0.93 -11.13
N VAL A 112 0.76 -0.78 -10.73
CA VAL A 112 -0.16 0.24 -11.24
C VAL A 112 -0.55 1.19 -10.09
N GLY A 113 -0.19 2.45 -10.23
CA GLY A 113 -0.60 3.52 -9.32
C GLY A 113 -1.97 4.07 -9.68
N LEU A 114 -2.84 4.27 -8.69
CA LEU A 114 -4.17 4.87 -8.85
C LEU A 114 -4.32 6.11 -7.96
N ASN A 115 -4.75 7.21 -8.57
CA ASN A 115 -5.04 8.42 -7.85
C ASN A 115 -6.41 8.34 -7.16
N SER A 116 -6.40 8.11 -5.86
CA SER A 116 -7.62 8.07 -5.04
C SER A 116 -8.05 9.44 -4.49
N VAL A 117 -7.27 10.50 -4.71
CA VAL A 117 -7.56 11.85 -4.20
C VAL A 117 -8.68 12.51 -5.02
N ARG A 118 -9.59 13.20 -4.32
CA ARG A 118 -10.64 14.02 -4.91
C ARG A 118 -10.64 15.40 -4.26
N PRO A 119 -10.47 16.50 -5.01
CA PRO A 119 -10.32 17.85 -4.45
C PRO A 119 -11.46 18.27 -3.51
N TRP A 120 -12.67 17.81 -3.77
CA TRP A 120 -13.88 18.12 -2.96
C TRP A 120 -14.04 17.20 -1.73
N ARG A 121 -13.13 16.26 -1.51
CA ARG A 121 -13.14 15.34 -0.35
C ARG A 121 -11.90 15.54 0.49
N HIS A 122 -12.07 15.79 1.78
CA HIS A 122 -10.93 16.04 2.67
C HIS A 122 -10.31 14.76 3.22
N GLN A 123 -11.12 13.73 3.46
CA GLN A 123 -10.71 12.53 4.21
C GLN A 123 -11.02 11.21 3.49
N SER A 124 -11.92 11.22 2.52
CA SER A 124 -12.30 10.00 1.80
C SER A 124 -11.77 10.02 0.38
N GLY A 125 -11.28 8.88 -0.05
CA GLY A 125 -10.87 8.67 -1.44
C GLY A 125 -12.04 8.33 -2.36
N GLY A 126 -11.72 8.25 -3.65
CA GLY A 126 -12.62 7.74 -4.68
C GLY A 126 -11.82 7.20 -5.85
N ILE A 127 -12.26 6.12 -6.44
CA ILE A 127 -11.73 5.57 -7.69
C ILE A 127 -12.85 5.61 -8.71
N ARG A 128 -12.56 6.11 -9.92
CA ARG A 128 -13.50 6.17 -11.04
C ARG A 128 -13.49 4.85 -11.81
N GLN A 129 -14.51 4.64 -12.62
CA GLN A 129 -14.63 3.44 -13.44
C GLN A 129 -13.51 3.36 -14.49
N ASP A 130 -13.16 4.48 -15.13
CA ASP A 130 -12.06 4.55 -16.10
C ASP A 130 -10.70 4.20 -15.48
N GLN A 131 -10.49 4.52 -14.20
CA GLN A 131 -9.28 4.12 -13.48
C GLN A 131 -9.24 2.61 -13.17
N LEU A 132 -10.40 1.99 -12.90
CA LEU A 132 -10.49 0.54 -12.71
C LEU A 132 -10.23 -0.20 -14.03
N GLU A 133 -10.76 0.29 -15.14
CA GLU A 133 -10.51 -0.24 -16.48
C GLU A 133 -9.04 -0.08 -16.88
N HIS A 134 -8.44 1.08 -16.61
CA HIS A 134 -7.03 1.32 -16.81
C HIS A 134 -6.17 0.32 -16.01
N ALA A 135 -6.49 0.13 -14.73
CA ALA A 135 -5.78 -0.86 -13.90
C ALA A 135 -5.92 -2.28 -14.45
N ALA A 136 -7.13 -2.68 -14.86
CA ALA A 136 -7.37 -4.01 -15.40
C ALA A 136 -6.58 -4.27 -16.68
N ASN A 137 -6.54 -3.29 -17.59
CA ASN A 137 -5.79 -3.38 -18.84
C ASN A 137 -4.29 -3.57 -18.58
N HIS A 138 -3.70 -2.74 -17.71
CA HIS A 138 -2.28 -2.85 -17.40
C HIS A 138 -1.94 -4.13 -16.63
N LEU A 139 -2.75 -4.54 -15.66
CA LEU A 139 -2.52 -5.80 -14.95
C LEU A 139 -2.58 -7.03 -15.87
N ALA A 140 -3.36 -6.95 -16.96
CA ALA A 140 -3.41 -8.02 -17.96
C ALA A 140 -2.13 -8.12 -18.82
N GLU A 141 -1.37 -7.03 -18.95
CA GLU A 141 -0.08 -6.99 -19.66
C GLU A 141 1.08 -7.61 -18.84
N ALA A 142 0.87 -7.86 -17.55
CA ALA A 142 1.90 -8.36 -16.66
C ALA A 142 2.37 -9.76 -17.08
N ALA A 143 3.69 -9.98 -17.05
CA ALA A 143 4.27 -11.31 -17.21
C ALA A 143 3.64 -12.30 -16.21
N SER A 144 3.51 -13.57 -16.58
CA SER A 144 2.84 -14.59 -15.76
C SER A 144 3.50 -14.79 -14.39
N SER A 145 4.82 -14.55 -14.29
CA SER A 145 5.62 -14.65 -13.07
C SER A 145 5.67 -13.35 -12.27
N ALA A 146 5.31 -12.20 -12.88
CA ALA A 146 5.39 -10.91 -12.22
C ALA A 146 4.35 -10.77 -11.11
N LEU A 147 4.75 -10.20 -9.96
CA LEU A 147 3.82 -9.81 -8.92
C LEU A 147 2.99 -8.61 -9.40
N ARG A 148 1.65 -8.76 -9.40
CA ARG A 148 0.71 -7.72 -9.81
C ARG A 148 0.30 -6.88 -8.63
N VAL A 149 0.75 -5.62 -8.64
CA VAL A 149 0.58 -4.70 -7.51
C VAL A 149 -0.27 -3.50 -7.92
N VAL A 150 -1.23 -3.13 -7.09
CA VAL A 150 -1.95 -1.85 -7.20
C VAL A 150 -1.63 -0.97 -6.01
N VAL A 151 -1.35 0.30 -6.26
CA VAL A 151 -1.01 1.29 -5.24
C VAL A 151 -2.01 2.43 -5.25
N LEU A 152 -2.57 2.75 -4.09
CA LEU A 152 -3.42 3.92 -3.89
C LEU A 152 -3.20 4.47 -2.47
N HIS A 153 -3.59 5.74 -2.22
CA HIS A 153 -3.38 6.31 -0.89
C HIS A 153 -4.45 5.89 0.12
N HIS A 154 -5.74 6.09 -0.22
CA HIS A 154 -6.82 5.80 0.72
C HIS A 154 -7.09 4.30 0.82
N HIS A 155 -7.25 3.81 2.03
CA HIS A 155 -7.40 2.39 2.34
C HIS A 155 -8.72 1.78 1.84
N LEU A 156 -8.71 0.48 1.56
CA LEU A 156 -9.87 -0.32 1.15
C LEU A 156 -10.39 -1.22 2.28
N ILE A 157 -9.53 -1.59 3.23
CA ILE A 157 -9.90 -2.40 4.41
C ILE A 157 -10.10 -1.54 5.65
N GLY A 158 -10.67 -2.09 6.71
CA GLY A 158 -10.90 -1.40 7.97
C GLY A 158 -9.60 -1.03 8.69
N ALA A 159 -9.61 0.09 9.43
CA ALA A 159 -8.51 0.45 10.31
C ALA A 159 -8.49 -0.48 11.54
N PRO A 160 -7.31 -1.02 11.95
CA PRO A 160 -7.19 -1.89 13.13
C PRO A 160 -7.60 -1.20 14.43
N TRP A 161 -7.40 0.10 14.48
CA TRP A 161 -7.71 0.95 15.62
C TRP A 161 -8.63 2.10 15.21
N ARG A 162 -9.36 2.70 16.16
CA ARG A 162 -10.28 3.82 15.91
C ARG A 162 -9.57 4.94 15.13
N SER A 163 -10.07 5.20 13.92
CA SER A 163 -9.59 6.28 13.05
C SER A 163 -10.77 7.13 12.60
N ARG A 164 -10.55 8.46 12.50
CA ARG A 164 -11.49 9.38 11.84
C ARG A 164 -11.29 9.41 10.32
N LYS A 165 -10.21 8.81 9.83
CA LYS A 165 -9.89 8.74 8.40
C LYS A 165 -10.84 7.78 7.70
N LYS A 166 -11.30 8.19 6.53
CA LYS A 166 -12.33 7.46 5.77
C LYS A 166 -11.70 6.67 4.62
N PRO A 167 -12.20 5.47 4.33
CA PRO A 167 -11.72 4.67 3.21
C PRO A 167 -12.12 5.29 1.86
N VAL A 168 -11.71 4.64 0.79
CA VAL A 168 -12.24 4.86 -0.56
C VAL A 168 -13.77 4.68 -0.55
N SER A 169 -14.47 5.58 -1.21
CA SER A 169 -15.92 5.43 -1.40
C SER A 169 -16.22 4.18 -2.23
N ARG A 170 -17.28 3.45 -1.87
CA ARG A 170 -17.65 2.19 -2.53
C ARG A 170 -16.49 1.16 -2.50
N ARG A 171 -15.74 1.14 -1.41
CA ARG A 171 -14.52 0.31 -1.25
C ARG A 171 -14.69 -1.16 -1.64
N SER A 172 -15.83 -1.76 -1.32
CA SER A 172 -16.09 -3.18 -1.66
C SER A 172 -16.18 -3.40 -3.17
N HIS A 173 -16.79 -2.47 -3.91
CA HIS A 173 -16.82 -2.51 -5.37
C HIS A 173 -15.41 -2.31 -5.97
N VAL A 174 -14.66 -1.33 -5.47
CA VAL A 174 -13.28 -1.09 -5.92
C VAL A 174 -12.39 -2.31 -5.64
N LEU A 175 -12.48 -2.88 -4.44
CA LEU A 175 -11.72 -4.07 -4.07
C LEU A 175 -12.08 -5.25 -4.97
N ALA A 176 -13.37 -5.51 -5.20
CA ALA A 176 -13.82 -6.58 -6.10
C ALA A 176 -13.26 -6.41 -7.50
N ALA A 177 -13.39 -5.21 -8.10
CA ALA A 177 -12.90 -4.94 -9.44
C ALA A 177 -11.38 -5.15 -9.58
N LEU A 178 -10.58 -4.72 -8.59
CA LEU A 178 -9.13 -4.90 -8.60
C LEU A 178 -8.72 -6.37 -8.46
N VAL A 179 -9.45 -7.14 -7.66
CA VAL A 179 -9.21 -8.57 -7.52
C VAL A 179 -9.59 -9.32 -8.79
N ASP A 180 -10.73 -8.99 -9.39
CA ASP A 180 -11.17 -9.57 -10.65
C ASP A 180 -10.21 -9.25 -11.80
N ALA A 181 -9.57 -8.06 -11.74
CA ALA A 181 -8.48 -7.67 -12.63
C ALA A 181 -7.16 -8.44 -12.38
N GLY A 182 -7.07 -9.24 -11.32
CA GLY A 182 -5.91 -10.08 -11.00
C GLY A 182 -4.84 -9.42 -10.15
N ALA A 183 -5.16 -8.35 -9.40
CA ALA A 183 -4.24 -7.80 -8.41
C ALA A 183 -3.93 -8.84 -7.32
N GLU A 184 -2.65 -9.08 -7.07
CA GLU A 184 -2.17 -9.99 -6.01
C GLU A 184 -1.83 -9.23 -4.73
N LEU A 185 -1.42 -7.96 -4.86
CA LEU A 185 -1.07 -7.10 -3.74
C LEU A 185 -1.65 -5.70 -3.95
N ILE A 186 -2.41 -5.21 -2.97
CA ILE A 186 -2.96 -3.86 -2.98
C ILE A 186 -2.37 -3.08 -1.81
N LEU A 187 -1.70 -1.98 -2.11
CA LEU A 187 -0.97 -1.15 -1.16
C LEU A 187 -1.68 0.17 -0.89
N ALA A 188 -1.78 0.53 0.39
CA ALA A 188 -2.38 1.79 0.81
C ALA A 188 -1.66 2.40 2.02
N GLY A 189 -1.98 3.65 2.34
CA GLY A 189 -1.53 4.37 3.52
C GLY A 189 -2.69 5.00 4.29
N HIS A 190 -2.60 6.32 4.51
CA HIS A 190 -3.65 7.20 5.03
C HIS A 190 -3.93 7.08 6.52
N ILE A 191 -4.04 5.88 7.10
CA ILE A 191 -4.46 5.71 8.50
C ILE A 191 -3.31 5.73 9.50
N HIS A 192 -2.05 5.72 9.05
CA HIS A 192 -0.82 5.65 9.85
C HIS A 192 -0.75 4.42 10.77
N GLN A 193 -1.42 3.34 10.39
CA GLN A 193 -1.47 2.09 11.15
C GLN A 193 -1.11 0.94 10.22
N ALA A 194 -0.20 0.08 10.62
CA ALA A 194 0.07 -1.14 9.88
C ALA A 194 -1.14 -2.08 9.93
N ALA A 195 -1.65 -2.46 8.78
CA ALA A 195 -2.73 -3.43 8.66
C ALA A 195 -2.54 -4.30 7.43
N MET A 196 -2.91 -5.57 7.54
CA MET A 196 -2.91 -6.50 6.42
C MET A 196 -4.12 -7.40 6.54
N SER A 197 -4.70 -7.76 5.39
CA SER A 197 -5.80 -8.71 5.29
C SER A 197 -5.71 -9.44 3.97
N GLU A 198 -6.10 -10.70 3.98
CA GLU A 198 -6.33 -11.49 2.77
C GLU A 198 -7.83 -11.51 2.46
N ARG A 199 -8.16 -11.39 1.18
CA ARG A 199 -9.57 -11.30 0.78
C ARG A 199 -10.35 -12.58 1.02
N HIS A 200 -9.75 -13.75 0.90
CA HIS A 200 -10.46 -15.02 1.08
C HIS A 200 -11.04 -15.19 2.51
N GLU A 201 -10.53 -14.45 3.52
CA GLU A 201 -11.11 -14.43 4.86
C GLU A 201 -12.53 -13.85 4.90
N PHE A 202 -12.94 -13.11 3.85
CA PHE A 202 -14.21 -12.39 3.78
C PHE A 202 -15.22 -12.98 2.77
N GLU A 203 -14.83 -13.97 1.96
CA GLU A 203 -15.69 -14.53 0.91
C GLU A 203 -16.08 -15.98 1.18
N VAL A 204 -17.36 -16.16 1.47
CA VAL A 204 -17.96 -17.48 1.76
C VAL A 204 -18.37 -18.23 0.46
N VAL A 205 -18.25 -17.66 -0.73
CA VAL A 205 -19.00 -18.17 -1.91
C VAL A 205 -18.24 -18.22 -3.25
N SER A 206 -16.94 -17.97 -3.33
CA SER A 206 -16.24 -18.03 -4.64
C SER A 206 -15.44 -19.32 -4.83
N ARG A 207 -15.68 -20.03 -5.93
CA ARG A 207 -14.96 -21.29 -6.30
C ARG A 207 -13.54 -21.07 -6.80
N GLU A 208 -13.16 -19.84 -7.16
CA GLU A 208 -11.80 -19.50 -7.60
C GLU A 208 -11.26 -18.38 -6.70
N VAL A 209 -10.62 -18.76 -5.61
CA VAL A 209 -10.01 -17.81 -4.70
C VAL A 209 -8.62 -17.45 -5.24
N ARG A 210 -8.51 -16.29 -5.88
CA ARG A 210 -7.21 -15.67 -6.10
C ARG A 210 -6.82 -14.96 -4.81
N GLY A 211 -5.75 -15.39 -4.18
CA GLY A 211 -5.24 -14.73 -2.98
C GLY A 211 -4.82 -13.29 -3.32
N THR A 212 -5.56 -12.31 -2.83
CA THR A 212 -5.17 -10.90 -2.90
C THR A 212 -4.86 -10.41 -1.50
N THR A 213 -3.64 -9.98 -1.28
CA THR A 213 -3.23 -9.34 -0.02
C THR A 213 -3.47 -7.84 -0.10
N VAL A 214 -4.18 -7.28 0.85
CA VAL A 214 -4.34 -5.84 1.02
C VAL A 214 -3.52 -5.40 2.22
N ALA A 215 -2.59 -4.46 2.01
CA ALA A 215 -1.71 -3.98 3.06
C ALA A 215 -1.78 -2.45 3.18
N ILE A 216 -1.80 -1.97 4.41
CA ILE A 216 -1.73 -0.55 4.75
C ILE A 216 -0.41 -0.32 5.48
N ALA A 217 0.43 0.58 4.95
CA ALA A 217 1.68 0.94 5.61
C ALA A 217 1.42 1.86 6.82
N PRO A 218 2.22 1.73 7.87
CA PRO A 218 2.31 2.77 8.90
C PRO A 218 2.89 4.05 8.28
N GLY A 219 2.65 5.20 8.91
CA GLY A 219 3.26 6.45 8.44
C GLY A 219 4.76 6.48 8.72
N LEU A 220 5.55 6.94 7.76
CA LEU A 220 6.97 7.21 7.99
C LEU A 220 7.16 8.52 8.78
N GLY A 221 6.37 9.56 8.45
CA GLY A 221 6.23 10.75 9.27
C GLY A 221 5.11 10.59 10.30
N GLN A 222 5.27 11.18 11.47
CA GLN A 222 4.23 11.20 12.50
C GLN A 222 3.83 12.64 12.84
N PRO A 223 2.87 13.23 12.11
CA PRO A 223 2.39 14.59 12.41
C PRO A 223 1.72 14.68 13.79
N ARG A 224 1.45 13.55 14.42
CA ARG A 224 0.84 13.40 15.74
C ARG A 224 1.46 12.21 16.48
N PRO A 225 2.70 12.34 17.01
CA PRO A 225 3.47 11.23 17.56
C PRO A 225 2.80 10.55 18.77
N ASP A 226 2.02 11.29 19.57
CA ASP A 226 1.37 10.76 20.78
C ASP A 226 0.02 10.08 20.50
N ARG A 227 -0.39 9.98 19.25
CA ARG A 227 -1.68 9.39 18.93
C ARG A 227 -1.63 7.87 19.05
N ARG A 228 -2.47 7.34 19.94
CA ARG A 228 -2.57 5.91 20.18
C ARG A 228 -2.90 5.13 18.90
N GLY A 229 -2.12 4.07 18.63
CA GLY A 229 -2.26 3.18 17.47
C GLY A 229 -1.53 3.65 16.21
N GLU A 230 -0.92 4.84 16.20
CA GLU A 230 -0.03 5.29 15.14
C GLU A 230 1.43 4.95 15.50
N ALA A 231 2.20 4.46 14.55
CA ALA A 231 3.61 4.17 14.71
C ALA A 231 4.38 4.60 13.47
N ARG A 232 5.61 5.10 13.66
CA ARG A 232 6.53 5.34 12.55
C ARG A 232 7.04 4.00 12.03
N GLY A 233 6.85 3.75 10.75
CA GLY A 233 7.25 2.45 10.21
C GLY A 233 7.16 2.33 8.71
N MET A 234 7.47 1.14 8.21
CA MET A 234 7.44 0.77 6.80
C MET A 234 7.19 -0.73 6.64
N LEU A 235 6.80 -1.11 5.43
CA LEU A 235 6.62 -2.52 5.06
C LEU A 235 7.60 -2.90 3.96
N VAL A 236 8.11 -4.12 4.03
CA VAL A 236 8.95 -4.72 3.00
C VAL A 236 8.26 -5.99 2.53
N TYR A 237 8.10 -6.13 1.22
CA TYR A 237 7.53 -7.31 0.60
C TYR A 237 8.62 -8.08 -0.13
N GLU A 238 8.69 -9.37 0.14
CA GLU A 238 9.52 -10.30 -0.61
C GLU A 238 8.60 -11.24 -1.39
N SER A 239 8.71 -11.19 -2.70
CA SER A 239 7.91 -12.02 -3.60
C SER A 239 8.75 -13.17 -4.14
N GLU A 240 8.24 -14.37 -3.97
CA GLU A 240 8.70 -15.63 -4.56
C GLU A 240 7.56 -16.20 -5.42
N PRO A 241 7.78 -17.22 -6.25
CA PRO A 241 6.75 -17.73 -7.17
C PRO A 241 5.42 -18.12 -6.52
N SER A 242 5.45 -18.67 -5.30
CA SER A 242 4.28 -19.16 -4.57
C SER A 242 4.01 -18.45 -3.25
N THR A 243 4.86 -17.52 -2.84
CA THR A 243 4.78 -16.91 -1.52
C THR A 243 5.08 -15.42 -1.55
N LEU A 244 4.27 -14.66 -0.86
CA LEU A 244 4.51 -13.25 -0.54
C LEU A 244 4.82 -13.15 0.96
N THR A 245 6.03 -12.73 1.31
CA THR A 245 6.42 -12.47 2.70
C THR A 245 6.41 -10.98 2.97
N VAL A 246 5.76 -10.55 4.03
CA VAL A 246 5.66 -9.15 4.44
C VAL A 246 6.36 -8.96 5.78
N HIS A 247 7.32 -8.06 5.78
CA HIS A 247 8.09 -7.67 6.96
C HIS A 247 7.62 -6.28 7.41
N THR A 248 7.26 -6.15 8.69
CA THR A 248 6.89 -4.87 9.30
C THR A 248 8.05 -4.34 10.12
N TYR A 249 8.56 -3.19 9.74
CA TYR A 249 9.57 -2.47 10.48
C TYR A 249 8.95 -1.27 11.19
N ILE A 250 9.25 -1.11 12.47
CA ILE A 250 8.81 0.01 13.31
C ILE A 250 10.02 0.69 13.90
N TRP A 251 10.02 2.03 13.86
CA TRP A 251 11.02 2.86 14.51
C TRP A 251 10.80 2.86 16.02
N ARG A 252 11.81 2.44 16.77
CA ARG A 252 11.81 2.40 18.24
C ARG A 252 13.21 2.71 18.75
N GLU A 253 13.30 3.55 19.78
CA GLU A 253 14.54 3.78 20.50
C GLU A 253 15.77 4.01 19.59
N ASP A 254 15.57 4.85 18.57
CA ASP A 254 16.59 5.25 17.58
C ASP A 254 17.08 4.13 16.63
N ASP A 255 16.30 3.05 16.44
CA ASP A 255 16.58 2.02 15.44
C ASP A 255 15.30 1.45 14.76
N TRP A 256 15.52 0.77 13.63
CA TRP A 256 14.50 0.09 12.86
C TRP A 256 14.34 -1.37 13.29
N GLY A 257 13.37 -1.64 14.16
CA GLY A 257 13.06 -2.98 14.62
C GLY A 257 12.12 -3.74 13.69
N LEU A 258 12.49 -4.97 13.29
CA LEU A 258 11.58 -5.90 12.65
C LEU A 258 10.58 -6.41 13.69
N THR A 259 9.31 -6.06 13.57
CA THR A 259 8.28 -6.36 14.58
C THR A 259 7.33 -7.49 14.20
N ALA A 260 7.17 -7.75 12.90
CA ALA A 260 6.34 -8.85 12.42
C ALA A 260 6.83 -9.37 11.07
N ILE A 261 6.64 -10.67 10.86
CA ILE A 261 6.77 -11.33 9.56
C ILE A 261 5.47 -12.08 9.32
N ARG A 262 4.85 -11.86 8.16
CA ARG A 262 3.65 -12.59 7.72
C ARG A 262 3.88 -13.17 6.35
N ARG A 263 3.37 -14.37 6.10
CA ARG A 263 3.46 -15.05 4.83
C ARG A 263 2.08 -15.29 4.28
N PHE A 264 1.92 -15.03 2.99
CA PHE A 264 0.69 -15.18 2.25
C PHE A 264 0.95 -16.07 1.03
N PRO A 265 0.01 -16.93 0.63
CA PRO A 265 0.11 -17.66 -0.61
C PRO A 265 0.08 -16.68 -1.79
N ARG A 266 0.80 -17.01 -2.84
CA ARG A 266 0.83 -16.27 -4.09
C ARG A 266 0.56 -17.21 -5.25
N GLY A 267 -0.16 -16.76 -6.26
CA GLY A 267 -0.43 -17.53 -7.48
C GLY A 267 -1.89 -17.86 -7.67
N ARG A 268 -2.18 -18.57 -8.77
CA ARG A 268 -3.53 -18.91 -9.23
C ARG A 268 -3.99 -20.30 -8.80
N GLU A 269 -3.24 -21.04 -8.01
CA GLU A 269 -3.70 -22.35 -7.55
C GLU A 269 -4.87 -22.17 -6.59
N PRO A 270 -6.01 -22.84 -6.86
CA PRO A 270 -7.09 -22.90 -5.88
C PRO A 270 -6.53 -23.55 -4.62
N LEU A 271 -6.76 -22.93 -3.47
CA LEU A 271 -6.50 -23.60 -2.20
C LEU A 271 -7.25 -24.94 -2.19
N ALA A 272 -6.53 -26.04 -1.98
CA ALA A 272 -7.18 -27.33 -1.76
C ALA A 272 -8.25 -27.13 -0.67
N PRO A 273 -9.48 -27.63 -0.86
CA PRO A 273 -10.52 -27.50 0.13
C PRO A 273 -9.98 -28.04 1.47
N GLN A 274 -9.91 -27.18 2.47
CA GLN A 274 -9.61 -27.63 3.82
C GLN A 274 -10.68 -28.66 4.17
N SER A 275 -10.28 -29.90 4.44
CA SER A 275 -11.17 -30.94 4.90
C SER A 275 -11.87 -30.43 6.16
N THR A 276 -13.16 -30.17 6.06
CA THR A 276 -13.98 -29.89 7.24
C THR A 276 -13.76 -31.05 8.20
N PRO A 277 -13.33 -30.82 9.45
CA PRO A 277 -13.27 -31.89 10.43
C PRO A 277 -14.66 -32.52 10.49
N ALA A 278 -14.73 -33.85 10.34
CA ALA A 278 -15.97 -34.58 10.49
C ALA A 278 -16.58 -34.17 11.82
N ALA A 279 -17.85 -33.73 11.79
CA ALA A 279 -18.63 -33.49 12.99
C ALA A 279 -18.59 -34.79 13.80
N GLU A 280 -17.92 -34.77 14.95
CA GLU A 280 -18.05 -35.84 15.92
C GLU A 280 -19.54 -35.91 16.30
N GLU A 281 -20.16 -37.01 15.95
CA GLU A 281 -21.52 -37.34 16.41
C GLU A 281 -21.48 -37.29 17.94
N LEU A 282 -22.11 -36.27 18.50
CA LEU A 282 -22.46 -36.23 19.91
C LEU A 282 -23.46 -37.38 20.16
N SER A 283 -22.92 -38.54 20.54
CA SER A 283 -23.71 -39.65 21.07
C SER A 283 -24.45 -39.17 22.32
N THR A 284 -25.71 -38.90 22.17
CA THR A 284 -26.63 -38.74 23.32
C THR A 284 -26.87 -40.09 23.95
N SER A 285 -26.07 -40.47 24.91
CA SER A 285 -26.45 -41.47 25.93
C SER A 285 -27.01 -40.69 27.12
N GLY A 286 -28.29 -40.63 27.21
CA GLY A 286 -29.01 -40.24 28.40
C GLY A 286 -29.64 -41.49 29.03
N PRO A 287 -29.77 -41.52 30.37
CA PRO A 287 -30.38 -42.67 31.11
C PRO A 287 -31.89 -42.75 30.92
#